data_750ae532a477059cb59baab0ed8f6fb8
#
_entry.id   750ae532a477059cb59baab0ed8f6fb8
#
_cell.length_a   1.000
_cell.length_b   1.000
_cell.length_c   1.000
_cell.angle_alpha   90.00
_cell.angle_beta   90.00
_cell.angle_gamma   90.00
#
_symmetry.space_group_name_H-M   'P 1'
#
loop_
_entity.id
_entity.type
_entity.pdbx_description
1 polymer ?
#
loop_
_entity_poly.entity_id
_entity_poly.type
_entity_poly.pdbx_seq_one_letter_code
_entity_poly.pdbx_strand_id
1 'polypeptide(L)'
;MTTGRLSVIANADTPEQTFPLQEGVYIIGRKSNASTATIGIITADKSMSREHIRIEVKKDAKGGYKHYLSDNNSKNHTLYNSNYLENGEIVVLNNNDEIIIGRTVLRFNE
;
A
#
# COMPACT_ATOMS: atom_id res chain seq x y z
N MET A 1 5.28 10.48 18.04
CA MET A 1 4.20 10.35 17.05
C MET A 1 4.69 9.47 15.91
N THR A 2 3.92 8.48 15.54
CA THR A 2 4.33 7.56 14.48
C THR A 2 3.94 8.08 13.10
N THR A 3 4.73 7.70 12.10
CA THR A 3 4.45 8.00 10.70
C THR A 3 3.73 6.84 10.01
N GLY A 4 3.37 5.82 10.75
CA GLY A 4 2.62 4.68 10.26
C GLY A 4 3.49 3.55 9.73
N ARG A 5 2.87 2.39 9.54
CA ARG A 5 3.52 1.23 8.95
C ARG A 5 2.52 0.43 8.13
N LEU A 6 3.04 -0.25 7.15
CA LEU A 6 2.27 -1.14 6.28
C LEU A 6 2.75 -2.56 6.50
N SER A 7 1.83 -3.45 6.86
CA SER A 7 2.13 -4.86 7.11
C SER A 7 1.51 -5.72 6.02
N VAL A 8 2.31 -6.64 5.49
CA VAL A 8 1.85 -7.65 4.53
C VAL A 8 1.47 -8.88 5.34
N ILE A 9 0.22 -9.32 5.19
CA ILE A 9 -0.28 -10.50 5.89
C ILE A 9 0.16 -11.74 5.11
N ALA A 10 0.78 -12.70 5.79
CA ALA A 10 1.27 -13.91 5.14
C ALA A 10 0.13 -14.71 4.51
N ASN A 11 0.40 -15.27 3.34
CA ASN A 11 -0.50 -16.22 2.67
C ASN A 11 0.35 -17.26 1.93
N ALA A 12 -0.28 -18.09 1.10
CA ALA A 12 0.42 -19.17 0.39
C ALA A 12 1.53 -18.66 -0.55
N ASP A 13 1.37 -17.45 -1.08
CA ASP A 13 2.29 -16.87 -2.07
C ASP A 13 3.23 -15.83 -1.48
N THR A 14 2.98 -15.38 -0.25
CA THR A 14 3.62 -14.16 0.27
C THR A 14 3.99 -14.33 1.73
N PRO A 15 5.27 -14.16 2.09
CA PRO A 15 5.66 -14.13 3.50
C PRO A 15 5.22 -12.83 4.16
N GLU A 16 5.12 -12.86 5.48
CA GLU A 16 4.87 -11.65 6.27
C GLU A 16 6.01 -10.65 6.09
N GLN A 17 5.66 -9.40 5.89
CA GLN A 17 6.62 -8.31 5.76
C GLN A 17 6.04 -7.07 6.41
N THR A 18 6.88 -6.20 6.94
CA THR A 18 6.45 -4.93 7.53
C THR A 18 7.34 -3.81 7.03
N PHE A 19 6.71 -2.72 6.61
CA PHE A 19 7.41 -1.56 6.07
C PHE A 19 7.02 -0.32 6.87
N PRO A 20 7.95 0.28 7.62
CA PRO A 20 7.68 1.57 8.25
C PRO A 20 7.59 2.66 7.18
N LEU A 21 6.68 3.60 7.39
CA LEU A 21 6.47 4.71 6.46
C LEU A 21 6.99 5.99 7.08
N GLN A 22 7.51 6.87 6.25
CA GLN A 22 7.94 8.21 6.64
C GLN A 22 7.29 9.22 5.71
N GLU A 23 7.44 10.49 5.99
CA GLU A 23 6.93 11.55 5.13
C GLU A 23 7.50 11.40 3.72
N GLY A 24 6.63 11.44 2.71
CA GLY A 24 7.02 11.28 1.31
C GLY A 24 6.03 10.45 0.53
N VAL A 25 6.43 10.07 -0.67
CA VAL A 25 5.61 9.30 -1.60
C VAL A 25 6.20 7.90 -1.77
N TYR A 26 5.35 6.90 -1.67
CA TYR A 26 5.71 5.50 -1.88
C TYR A 26 4.90 4.92 -3.01
N ILE A 27 5.57 4.27 -3.94
CA ILE A 27 4.93 3.40 -4.94
C ILE A 27 5.21 1.98 -4.49
N ILE A 28 4.17 1.18 -4.33
CA ILE A 28 4.25 -0.12 -3.67
C ILE A 28 3.69 -1.20 -4.57
N GLY A 29 4.40 -2.29 -4.71
CA GLY A 29 3.93 -3.41 -5.50
C GLY A 29 4.88 -4.60 -5.45
N ARG A 30 4.71 -5.52 -6.38
CA ARG A 30 5.48 -6.77 -6.44
C ARG A 30 6.94 -6.47 -6.75
N LYS A 31 7.84 -6.97 -5.92
CA LYS A 31 9.27 -6.77 -6.13
C LYS A 31 9.71 -7.39 -7.46
N SER A 32 10.48 -6.62 -8.24
CA SER A 32 11.00 -7.04 -9.53
C SER A 32 12.24 -6.23 -9.87
N ASN A 33 13.18 -6.84 -10.58
CA ASN A 33 14.37 -6.13 -11.07
C ASN A 33 14.02 -5.04 -12.09
N ALA A 34 12.86 -5.14 -12.72
CA ALA A 34 12.39 -4.16 -13.69
C ALA A 34 11.52 -3.07 -13.06
N SER A 35 11.24 -3.15 -11.75
CA SER A 35 10.36 -2.21 -11.08
C SER A 35 11.13 -1.01 -10.54
N THR A 36 10.47 0.16 -10.61
CA THR A 36 10.93 1.39 -9.94
C THR A 36 10.14 1.67 -8.66
N ALA A 37 9.40 0.68 -8.15
CA ALA A 37 8.63 0.83 -6.92
C ALA A 37 9.54 1.16 -5.74
N THR A 38 9.07 2.06 -4.87
CA THR A 38 9.79 2.44 -3.65
C THR A 38 9.80 1.30 -2.64
N ILE A 39 8.69 0.55 -2.55
CA ILE A 39 8.57 -0.64 -1.72
C ILE A 39 8.23 -1.82 -2.61
N GLY A 40 9.14 -2.76 -2.71
CA GLY A 40 8.92 -4.02 -3.42
C GLY A 40 8.55 -5.12 -2.44
N ILE A 41 7.34 -5.65 -2.56
CA ILE A 41 6.86 -6.76 -1.74
C ILE A 41 7.38 -8.07 -2.34
N ILE A 42 8.01 -8.88 -1.51
CA ILE A 42 8.47 -10.21 -1.92
C ILE A 42 7.26 -11.13 -1.98
N THR A 43 6.91 -11.61 -3.16
CA THR A 43 5.72 -12.43 -3.35
C THR A 43 5.77 -13.20 -4.68
N ALA A 44 5.09 -14.34 -4.71
CA ALA A 44 4.82 -15.07 -5.95
C ALA A 44 3.47 -14.69 -6.56
N ASP A 45 2.76 -13.73 -5.96
CA ASP A 45 1.44 -13.26 -6.41
C ASP A 45 1.56 -12.44 -7.70
N LYS A 46 1.36 -13.08 -8.84
CA LYS A 46 1.45 -12.44 -10.16
C LYS A 46 0.27 -11.50 -10.44
N SER A 47 -0.80 -11.56 -9.65
CA SER A 47 -1.92 -10.64 -9.80
C SER A 47 -1.65 -9.29 -9.15
N MET A 48 -0.58 -9.17 -8.35
CA MET A 48 -0.10 -7.89 -7.84
C MET A 48 0.78 -7.23 -8.89
N SER A 49 0.44 -6.01 -9.29
CA SER A 49 1.26 -5.22 -10.22
C SER A 49 2.57 -4.79 -9.54
N ARG A 50 3.62 -4.62 -10.32
CA ARG A 50 4.91 -4.18 -9.81
C ARG A 50 4.85 -2.79 -9.18
N GLU A 51 3.95 -1.93 -9.65
CA GLU A 51 3.72 -0.58 -9.13
C GLU A 51 2.22 -0.42 -8.95
N HIS A 52 1.70 -1.04 -7.88
CA HIS A 52 0.27 -1.28 -7.72
C HIS A 52 -0.49 -0.14 -7.06
N ILE A 53 0.05 0.38 -5.95
CA ILE A 53 -0.59 1.47 -5.20
C ILE A 53 0.40 2.58 -4.93
N ARG A 54 -0.18 3.76 -4.64
CA ARG A 54 0.56 4.94 -4.21
C ARG A 54 0.08 5.34 -2.83
N ILE A 55 1.01 5.54 -1.91
CA ILE A 55 0.72 6.12 -0.60
C ILE A 55 1.57 7.37 -0.44
N GLU A 56 0.91 8.49 -0.17
CA GLU A 56 1.62 9.73 0.16
C GLU A 56 1.41 10.05 1.63
N VAL A 57 2.50 10.25 2.34
CA VAL A 57 2.51 10.59 3.76
C VAL A 57 2.85 12.07 3.89
N LYS A 58 1.93 12.85 4.41
CA LYS A 58 2.08 14.30 4.58
C LYS A 58 1.84 14.71 6.02
N LYS A 59 2.58 15.72 6.46
CA LYS A 59 2.25 16.41 7.71
C LYS A 59 0.91 17.11 7.58
N ASP A 60 0.08 17.02 8.62
CA ASP A 60 -1.15 17.79 8.68
C ASP A 60 -0.95 19.08 9.48
N ALA A 61 -1.99 19.94 9.51
CA ALA A 61 -1.93 21.24 10.17
C ALA A 61 -1.75 21.14 11.69
N LYS A 62 -2.00 19.96 12.27
CA LYS A 62 -1.92 19.74 13.71
C LYS A 62 -0.63 19.06 14.14
N GLY A 63 0.32 18.90 13.24
CA GLY A 63 1.60 18.27 13.51
C GLY A 63 1.59 16.74 13.44
N GLY A 64 0.45 16.14 13.11
CA GLY A 64 0.35 14.71 12.82
C GLY A 64 0.65 14.41 11.36
N TYR A 65 0.33 13.18 10.94
CA TYR A 65 0.52 12.76 9.57
C TYR A 65 -0.78 12.20 9.00
N LYS A 66 -1.01 12.44 7.72
CA LYS A 66 -2.09 11.81 6.96
C LYS A 66 -1.50 10.97 5.85
N HIS A 67 -2.17 9.87 5.57
CA HIS A 67 -1.72 8.87 4.61
C HIS A 67 -2.78 8.78 3.51
N TYR A 68 -2.40 9.12 2.29
CA TYR A 68 -3.31 9.19 1.14
C TYR A 68 -3.01 8.01 0.23
N LEU A 69 -4.02 7.13 0.07
CA LEU A 69 -3.92 5.94 -0.76
C LEU A 69 -4.64 6.14 -2.07
N SER A 70 -4.01 5.73 -3.16
CA SER A 70 -4.67 5.63 -4.47
C SER A 70 -4.14 4.42 -5.21
N ASP A 71 -4.94 3.91 -6.15
CA ASP A 71 -4.50 2.88 -7.07
C ASP A 71 -3.56 3.52 -8.10
N ASN A 72 -2.45 2.87 -8.38
CA ASN A 72 -1.44 3.40 -9.31
C ASN A 72 -1.59 2.78 -10.70
N ASN A 73 -2.80 2.84 -11.24
CA ASN A 73 -3.12 2.29 -12.55
C ASN A 73 -2.79 0.79 -12.63
N SER A 74 -3.14 0.06 -11.58
CA SER A 74 -2.85 -1.36 -11.47
C SER A 74 -3.67 -2.19 -12.46
N LYS A 75 -3.18 -3.38 -12.76
CA LYS A 75 -3.83 -4.30 -13.69
C LYS A 75 -5.12 -4.89 -13.12
N ASN A 76 -5.14 -5.17 -11.83
CA ASN A 76 -6.26 -5.87 -11.18
C ASN A 76 -6.96 -5.04 -10.11
N HIS A 77 -6.75 -3.74 -10.09
CA HIS A 77 -7.38 -2.79 -9.17
C HIS A 77 -6.94 -2.99 -7.71
N THR A 78 -7.44 -2.17 -6.83
CA THR A 78 -7.14 -2.18 -5.40
C THR A 78 -8.45 -2.21 -4.63
N LEU A 79 -8.53 -3.10 -3.63
CA LEU A 79 -9.66 -3.12 -2.70
C LEU A 79 -9.24 -2.40 -1.41
N TYR A 80 -10.03 -1.42 -1.02
CA TYR A 80 -9.84 -0.68 0.22
C TYR A 80 -11.04 -0.95 1.13
N ASN A 81 -10.79 -1.64 2.25
CA ASN A 81 -11.85 -2.07 3.17
C ASN A 81 -13.03 -2.69 2.41
N SER A 82 -12.72 -3.63 1.52
CA SER A 82 -13.68 -4.42 0.72
C SER A 82 -14.35 -3.67 -0.43
N ASN A 83 -13.95 -2.43 -0.73
CA ASN A 83 -14.50 -1.66 -1.85
C ASN A 83 -13.40 -1.34 -2.86
N TYR A 84 -13.69 -1.51 -4.14
CA TYR A 84 -12.74 -1.13 -5.18
C TYR A 84 -12.52 0.37 -5.21
N LEU A 85 -11.27 0.77 -5.27
CA LEU A 85 -10.91 2.17 -5.53
C LEU A 85 -11.13 2.46 -7.02
N GLU A 86 -11.82 3.55 -7.29
CA GLU A 86 -11.99 4.02 -8.67
C GLU A 86 -10.72 4.70 -9.16
N ASN A 87 -10.58 4.80 -10.47
CA ASN A 87 -9.46 5.49 -11.08
C ASN A 87 -9.45 6.96 -10.63
N GLY A 88 -8.34 7.38 -10.06
CA GLY A 88 -8.19 8.75 -9.55
C GLY A 88 -8.73 8.98 -8.14
N GLU A 89 -9.37 7.98 -7.55
CA GLU A 89 -9.89 8.10 -6.17
C GLU A 89 -8.74 8.09 -5.16
N ILE A 90 -8.81 9.02 -4.20
CA ILE A 90 -7.82 9.11 -3.12
C ILE A 90 -8.57 8.97 -1.80
N VAL A 91 -8.10 8.08 -0.94
CA VAL A 91 -8.68 7.88 0.39
C VAL A 91 -7.63 8.16 1.47
N VAL A 92 -8.09 8.61 2.63
CA VAL A 92 -7.23 8.81 3.79
C VAL A 92 -7.26 7.54 4.62
N LEU A 93 -6.10 6.95 4.85
CA LEU A 93 -5.98 5.72 5.63
C LEU A 93 -6.20 5.99 7.11
N ASN A 94 -6.94 5.09 7.75
CA ASN A 94 -7.16 5.08 9.20
C ASN A 94 -6.50 3.84 9.79
N ASN A 95 -6.21 3.90 11.07
CA ASN A 95 -5.59 2.77 11.77
C ASN A 95 -6.41 1.49 11.57
N ASN A 96 -5.73 0.39 11.25
CA ASN A 96 -6.30 -0.94 10.98
C ASN A 96 -7.01 -1.08 9.64
N ASP A 97 -6.88 -0.12 8.74
CA ASP A 97 -7.45 -0.26 7.40
C ASP A 97 -6.82 -1.42 6.64
N GLU A 98 -7.64 -2.10 5.86
CA GLU A 98 -7.24 -3.23 5.03
C GLU A 98 -7.14 -2.81 3.57
N ILE A 99 -6.05 -3.21 2.92
CA ILE A 99 -5.83 -2.96 1.50
C ILE A 99 -5.52 -4.31 0.85
N ILE A 100 -6.20 -4.65 -0.24
CA ILE A 100 -5.92 -5.88 -0.98
C ILE A 100 -5.40 -5.51 -2.36
N ILE A 101 -4.20 -5.98 -2.68
CA ILE A 101 -3.57 -5.82 -3.99
C ILE A 101 -3.25 -7.19 -4.56
N GLY A 102 -3.92 -7.51 -5.68
CA GLY A 102 -3.92 -8.88 -6.18
C GLY A 102 -4.65 -9.79 -5.21
N ARG A 103 -3.98 -10.83 -4.72
CA ARG A 103 -4.50 -11.73 -3.68
C ARG A 103 -3.83 -11.49 -2.32
N THR A 104 -3.12 -10.39 -2.18
CA THR A 104 -2.30 -10.12 -1.00
C THR A 104 -2.96 -9.04 -0.16
N VAL A 105 -3.09 -9.33 1.13
CA VAL A 105 -3.71 -8.43 2.11
C VAL A 105 -2.63 -7.62 2.80
N LEU A 106 -2.81 -6.31 2.80
CA LEU A 106 -1.98 -5.36 3.53
C LEU A 106 -2.82 -4.73 4.64
N ARG A 107 -2.18 -4.39 5.76
CA ARG A 107 -2.83 -3.66 6.84
C ARG A 107 -2.04 -2.42 7.17
N PHE A 108 -2.76 -1.31 7.25
CA PHE A 108 -2.15 -0.05 7.66
C PHE A 108 -2.37 0.16 9.15
N ASN A 109 -1.30 0.55 9.87
CA ASN A 109 -1.36 0.93 11.27
C ASN A 109 -0.59 2.23 11.49
N GLU A 110 -1.14 3.04 12.36
CA GLU A 110 -0.49 4.28 12.79
C GLU A 110 0.62 4.02 13.80
#